data_e7e21a4db1f165e7991318bdd3f385cd
#
_entry.id   e7e21a4db1f165e7991318bdd3f385cd
#
_cell.length_a   1.000
_cell.length_b   1.000
_cell.length_c   1.000
_cell.angle_alpha   90.00
_cell.angle_beta   90.00
_cell.angle_gamma   90.00
#
_symmetry.space_group_name_H-M   'P 1'
#
loop_
_entity.id
_entity.type
_entity.pdbx_description
1 polymer ?
#
loop_
_entity_poly.entity_id
_entity_poly.type
_entity_poly.pdbx_seq_one_letter_code
_entity_poly.pdbx_strand_id
1 'polypeptide(L)'
;MTTAELTFRAATEADIPAVVELVESAYRGDASRAGWTTEADLLEGQRTDPEGVAAVVRHADGRLLLAEIAGETVACCQLEHRGDHVYFGMFAVRPKLQGGGFGKVVMAEAERTARAEWGAAEMRMTVIRQRADLIAWYERRGYRRTGRMTPFPYGDERFGIPQRADLEFELLVKTLD
;
A
#
# COMPACT_ATOMS: atom_id res chain seq x y z
N MET A 1 21.80 7.69 -3.00
CA MET A 1 21.31 6.31 -3.05
C MET A 1 20.48 6.10 -4.29
N THR A 2 20.69 5.03 -4.99
CA THR A 2 19.95 4.72 -6.21
C THR A 2 18.91 3.66 -5.96
N THR A 3 17.81 3.66 -6.75
CA THR A 3 16.77 2.64 -6.68
C THR A 3 17.27 1.25 -7.09
N ALA A 4 18.43 1.17 -7.76
CA ALA A 4 19.06 -0.09 -8.15
C ALA A 4 19.50 -0.94 -6.95
N GLU A 5 19.57 -0.35 -5.75
CA GLU A 5 19.93 -1.06 -4.54
C GLU A 5 18.76 -1.83 -3.91
N LEU A 6 17.53 -1.62 -4.40
CA LEU A 6 16.37 -2.35 -3.88
C LEU A 6 16.38 -3.81 -4.33
N THR A 7 16.14 -4.70 -3.40
CA THR A 7 15.85 -6.11 -3.68
C THR A 7 14.45 -6.43 -3.18
N PHE A 8 13.80 -7.43 -3.80
CA PHE A 8 12.43 -7.79 -3.47
C PHE A 8 12.32 -9.25 -3.07
N ARG A 9 11.43 -9.53 -2.11
CA ARG A 9 11.06 -10.88 -1.74
C ARG A 9 9.66 -10.92 -1.14
N ALA A 10 9.05 -12.10 -1.09
CA ALA A 10 7.80 -12.30 -0.39
C ALA A 10 8.06 -12.34 1.12
N ALA A 11 7.18 -11.72 1.90
CA ALA A 11 7.24 -11.75 3.36
C ALA A 11 6.89 -13.13 3.90
N THR A 12 7.49 -13.47 5.01
CA THR A 12 7.17 -14.66 5.81
C THR A 12 6.59 -14.22 7.15
N GLU A 13 6.14 -15.17 7.97
CA GLU A 13 5.61 -14.84 9.30
C GLU A 13 6.63 -14.14 10.20
N ALA A 14 7.92 -14.41 10.01
CA ALA A 14 8.97 -13.73 10.76
C ALA A 14 9.04 -12.23 10.48
N ASP A 15 8.48 -11.77 9.36
CA ASP A 15 8.52 -10.36 8.95
C ASP A 15 7.36 -9.55 9.53
N ILE A 16 6.36 -10.20 10.14
CA ILE A 16 5.14 -9.52 10.60
C ILE A 16 5.43 -8.30 11.50
N PRO A 17 6.27 -8.39 12.53
CA PRO A 17 6.55 -7.23 13.38
C PRO A 17 7.16 -6.05 12.61
N ALA A 18 8.08 -6.32 11.70
CA ALA A 18 8.73 -5.27 10.91
C ALA A 18 7.75 -4.61 9.94
N VAL A 19 6.83 -5.38 9.36
CA VAL A 19 5.80 -4.85 8.45
C VAL A 19 4.81 -3.98 9.22
N VAL A 20 4.35 -4.42 10.39
CA VAL A 20 3.44 -3.62 11.21
C VAL A 20 4.08 -2.27 11.55
N GLU A 21 5.33 -2.26 11.99
CA GLU A 21 6.06 -1.03 12.31
C GLU A 21 6.19 -0.12 11.09
N LEU A 22 6.54 -0.68 9.95
CA LEU A 22 6.69 0.07 8.70
C LEU A 22 5.37 0.73 8.28
N VAL A 23 4.28 -0.05 8.24
CA VAL A 23 2.97 0.45 7.82
C VAL A 23 2.49 1.55 8.76
N GLU A 24 2.60 1.34 10.07
CA GLU A 24 2.18 2.35 11.04
C GLU A 24 3.00 3.64 10.89
N SER A 25 4.31 3.53 10.68
CA SER A 25 5.18 4.70 10.51
C SER A 25 4.84 5.51 9.26
N ALA A 26 4.37 4.86 8.20
CA ALA A 26 4.07 5.52 6.93
C ALA A 26 2.67 6.15 6.90
N TYR A 27 1.70 5.60 7.64
CA TYR A 27 0.31 6.02 7.55
C TYR A 27 -0.19 6.80 8.75
N ARG A 28 0.35 6.56 9.94
CA ARG A 28 -0.21 7.10 11.19
C ARG A 28 0.82 7.81 12.02
N GLY A 29 0.34 8.76 12.85
CA GLY A 29 1.15 9.43 13.86
C GLY A 29 2.17 10.41 13.31
N ASP A 30 2.95 11.00 14.20
CA ASP A 30 3.91 12.05 13.85
C ASP A 30 5.05 11.52 12.96
N ALA A 31 5.44 10.27 13.11
CA ALA A 31 6.50 9.69 12.28
C ALA A 31 6.13 9.73 10.79
N SER A 32 4.83 9.54 10.46
CA SER A 32 4.38 9.55 9.06
C SER A 32 4.49 10.93 8.41
N ARG A 33 4.51 12.00 9.21
CA ARG A 33 4.61 13.38 8.71
C ARG A 33 5.99 13.72 8.15
N ALA A 34 7.00 12.87 8.38
CA ALA A 34 8.32 13.03 7.78
C ALA A 34 8.30 12.72 6.27
N GLY A 35 7.27 12.01 5.77
CA GLY A 35 7.10 11.74 4.34
C GLY A 35 6.27 12.84 3.67
N TRP A 36 6.18 12.77 2.33
CA TRP A 36 5.41 13.75 1.56
C TRP A 36 3.89 13.51 1.63
N THR A 37 3.46 12.33 2.06
CA THR A 37 2.05 11.96 2.17
C THR A 37 1.78 11.18 3.45
N THR A 38 0.60 11.40 4.05
CA THR A 38 0.20 10.74 5.29
C THR A 38 -1.32 10.78 5.44
N GLU A 39 -1.87 9.89 6.27
CA GLU A 39 -3.28 9.94 6.70
C GLU A 39 -3.44 10.51 8.10
N ALA A 40 -2.37 11.01 8.72
CA ALA A 40 -2.38 11.41 10.14
C ALA A 40 -3.42 12.46 10.48
N ASP A 41 -3.79 13.34 9.54
CA ASP A 41 -4.82 14.36 9.76
C ASP A 41 -6.25 13.84 9.53
N LEU A 42 -6.40 12.70 8.88
CA LEU A 42 -7.70 12.09 8.57
C LEU A 42 -8.06 10.99 9.56
N LEU A 43 -7.06 10.29 10.07
CA LEU A 43 -7.21 9.12 10.92
C LEU A 43 -6.19 9.12 12.03
N GLU A 44 -6.64 8.79 13.24
CA GLU A 44 -5.78 8.48 14.37
C GLU A 44 -5.83 6.97 14.64
N GLY A 45 -5.08 6.49 15.64
CA GLY A 45 -5.05 5.08 15.97
C GLY A 45 -4.23 4.27 14.98
N GLN A 46 -4.53 2.96 14.93
CA GLN A 46 -3.74 2.05 14.09
C GLN A 46 -4.20 2.02 12.64
N ARG A 47 -3.28 1.68 11.71
CA ARG A 47 -3.58 1.36 10.33
C ARG A 47 -3.78 -0.15 10.16
N THR A 48 -2.98 -0.94 10.84
CA THR A 48 -3.02 -2.41 10.81
C THR A 48 -2.56 -2.97 12.15
N ASP A 49 -2.56 -4.29 12.25
CA ASP A 49 -2.07 -5.02 13.43
C ASP A 49 -1.43 -6.33 12.97
N PRO A 50 -0.79 -7.10 13.90
CA PRO A 50 -0.16 -8.36 13.51
C PRO A 50 -1.12 -9.35 12.84
N GLU A 51 -2.39 -9.40 13.26
CA GLU A 51 -3.39 -10.29 12.66
C GLU A 51 -3.69 -9.89 11.23
N GLY A 52 -3.82 -8.59 10.96
CA GLY A 52 -4.06 -8.08 9.62
C GLY A 52 -2.92 -8.39 8.67
N VAL A 53 -1.68 -8.23 9.12
CA VAL A 53 -0.51 -8.55 8.32
C VAL A 53 -0.41 -10.07 8.11
N ALA A 54 -0.65 -10.86 9.15
CA ALA A 54 -0.63 -12.32 9.05
C ALA A 54 -1.63 -12.84 8.01
N ALA A 55 -2.82 -12.26 7.96
CA ALA A 55 -3.84 -12.65 6.98
C ALA A 55 -3.33 -12.43 5.55
N VAL A 56 -2.62 -11.34 5.29
CA VAL A 56 -2.03 -11.07 3.98
C VAL A 56 -0.91 -12.07 3.65
N VAL A 57 -0.03 -12.33 4.60
CA VAL A 57 1.09 -13.28 4.43
C VAL A 57 0.58 -14.69 4.13
N ARG A 58 -0.51 -15.10 4.80
CA ARG A 58 -1.05 -16.46 4.69
C ARG A 58 -2.03 -16.65 3.53
N HIS A 59 -2.39 -15.59 2.83
CA HIS A 59 -3.38 -15.69 1.75
C HIS A 59 -2.82 -16.52 0.60
N ALA A 60 -3.55 -17.59 0.20
CA ALA A 60 -3.09 -18.54 -0.81
C ALA A 60 -2.87 -17.88 -2.19
N ASP A 61 -3.74 -16.92 -2.55
CA ASP A 61 -3.68 -16.22 -3.83
C ASP A 61 -3.12 -14.80 -3.67
N GLY A 62 -2.23 -14.61 -2.72
CA GLY A 62 -1.68 -13.31 -2.42
C GLY A 62 -0.20 -13.33 -2.11
N ARG A 63 0.36 -12.13 -2.00
CA ARG A 63 1.73 -11.91 -1.55
C ARG A 63 1.79 -10.62 -0.77
N LEU A 64 2.61 -10.61 0.26
CA LEU A 64 3.09 -9.38 0.84
C LEU A 64 4.52 -9.20 0.34
N LEU A 65 4.69 -8.28 -0.60
CA LEU A 65 5.99 -8.03 -1.24
C LEU A 65 6.78 -7.05 -0.39
N LEU A 66 8.02 -7.41 -0.07
CA LEU A 66 8.93 -6.54 0.66
C LEU A 66 10.03 -6.02 -0.26
N ALA A 67 10.36 -4.75 -0.09
CA ALA A 67 11.54 -4.15 -0.71
C ALA A 67 12.58 -3.90 0.38
N GLU A 68 13.81 -4.29 0.10
CA GLU A 68 14.92 -4.22 1.07
C GLU A 68 16.12 -3.49 0.50
N ILE A 69 16.83 -2.80 1.38
CA ILE A 69 18.15 -2.23 1.10
C ILE A 69 19.09 -2.82 2.14
N ALA A 70 20.13 -3.54 1.69
CA ALA A 70 21.13 -4.15 2.57
C ALA A 70 20.49 -5.02 3.67
N GLY A 71 19.43 -5.74 3.33
CA GLY A 71 18.73 -6.63 4.26
C GLY A 71 17.70 -5.94 5.16
N GLU A 72 17.54 -4.61 5.07
CA GLU A 72 16.57 -3.88 5.86
C GLU A 72 15.30 -3.60 5.04
N THR A 73 14.14 -3.93 5.60
CA THR A 73 12.84 -3.68 4.96
C THR A 73 12.55 -2.18 4.95
N VAL A 74 12.41 -1.61 3.76
CA VAL A 74 12.17 -0.17 3.59
C VAL A 74 10.83 0.14 2.93
N ALA A 75 10.19 -0.84 2.32
CA ALA A 75 8.88 -0.67 1.69
C ALA A 75 8.16 -2.01 1.61
N CYS A 76 6.85 -1.96 1.45
CA CYS A 76 6.04 -3.16 1.25
C CYS A 76 4.80 -2.83 0.43
N CYS A 77 4.18 -3.87 -0.15
CA CYS A 77 2.84 -3.78 -0.71
C CYS A 77 2.17 -5.15 -0.69
N GLN A 78 0.85 -5.14 -0.58
CA GLN A 78 0.02 -6.33 -0.67
C GLN A 78 -0.42 -6.52 -2.12
N LEU A 79 -0.35 -7.75 -2.61
CA LEU A 79 -0.93 -8.17 -3.88
C LEU A 79 -1.89 -9.33 -3.60
N GLU A 80 -3.11 -9.26 -4.12
CA GLU A 80 -4.09 -10.31 -3.96
C GLU A 80 -4.79 -10.56 -5.30
N HIS A 81 -4.63 -11.78 -5.82
CA HIS A 81 -5.25 -12.18 -7.08
C HIS A 81 -6.75 -12.41 -6.87
N ARG A 82 -7.57 -11.72 -7.68
CA ARG A 82 -9.03 -11.78 -7.59
C ARG A 82 -9.62 -11.98 -9.00
N GLY A 83 -9.43 -13.17 -9.57
CA GLY A 83 -9.95 -13.49 -10.90
C GLY A 83 -9.15 -12.81 -12.02
N ASP A 84 -9.69 -11.78 -12.65
CA ASP A 84 -9.06 -11.10 -13.79
C ASP A 84 -8.17 -9.92 -13.40
N HIS A 85 -8.12 -9.59 -12.10
CA HIS A 85 -7.33 -8.47 -11.62
C HIS A 85 -6.57 -8.83 -10.35
N VAL A 86 -5.60 -7.99 -10.00
CA VAL A 86 -4.88 -8.07 -8.74
C VAL A 86 -5.23 -6.82 -7.93
N TYR A 87 -5.63 -7.02 -6.68
CA TYR A 87 -5.81 -5.94 -5.72
C TYR A 87 -4.45 -5.55 -5.15
N PHE A 88 -4.17 -4.26 -5.15
CA PHE A 88 -2.96 -3.66 -4.59
C PHE A 88 -3.33 -2.88 -3.34
N GLY A 89 -2.66 -3.17 -2.24
CA GLY A 89 -2.94 -2.49 -0.97
C GLY A 89 -1.73 -2.49 -0.06
N MET A 90 -1.92 -2.00 1.16
CA MET A 90 -0.90 -1.97 2.21
C MET A 90 0.44 -1.44 1.70
N PHE A 91 0.40 -0.44 0.83
CA PHE A 91 1.60 0.15 0.23
C PHE A 91 2.22 1.15 1.20
N ALA A 92 3.44 0.89 1.61
CA ALA A 92 4.16 1.75 2.53
C ALA A 92 5.62 1.88 2.10
N VAL A 93 6.15 3.09 2.21
CA VAL A 93 7.58 3.38 2.04
C VAL A 93 8.01 4.12 3.30
N ARG A 94 9.18 3.82 3.85
CA ARG A 94 9.72 4.55 5.01
C ARG A 94 9.57 6.04 4.77
N PRO A 95 8.95 6.81 5.68
CA PRO A 95 8.68 8.22 5.43
C PRO A 95 9.92 9.03 5.02
N LYS A 96 11.06 8.76 5.63
CA LYS A 96 12.31 9.45 5.31
C LYS A 96 12.87 9.12 3.93
N LEU A 97 12.41 8.03 3.31
CA LEU A 97 12.83 7.60 1.99
C LEU A 97 11.83 7.97 0.90
N GLN A 98 10.67 8.50 1.27
CA GLN A 98 9.68 8.98 0.30
C GLN A 98 10.27 10.14 -0.50
N GLY A 99 9.88 10.20 -1.78
CA GLY A 99 10.42 11.22 -2.68
C GLY A 99 11.71 10.82 -3.39
N GLY A 100 12.33 9.70 -3.00
CA GLY A 100 13.57 9.20 -3.62
C GLY A 100 13.37 8.26 -4.82
N GLY A 101 12.14 8.09 -5.29
CA GLY A 101 11.84 7.21 -6.43
C GLY A 101 11.58 5.76 -6.04
N PHE A 102 11.69 5.39 -4.78
CA PHE A 102 11.46 4.01 -4.33
C PHE A 102 10.02 3.55 -4.56
N GLY A 103 9.05 4.43 -4.35
CA GLY A 103 7.64 4.11 -4.59
C GLY A 103 7.37 3.69 -6.03
N LYS A 104 7.98 4.36 -6.99
CA LYS A 104 7.85 4.00 -8.41
C LYS A 104 8.42 2.61 -8.70
N VAL A 105 9.54 2.27 -8.09
CA VAL A 105 10.20 0.97 -8.28
C VAL A 105 9.37 -0.13 -7.67
N VAL A 106 8.82 0.08 -6.47
CA VAL A 106 7.92 -0.88 -5.81
C VAL A 106 6.67 -1.10 -6.66
N MET A 107 6.06 -0.02 -7.17
CA MET A 107 4.88 -0.10 -8.01
C MET A 107 5.15 -0.88 -9.30
N ALA A 108 6.28 -0.61 -9.96
CA ALA A 108 6.67 -1.34 -11.17
C ALA A 108 6.88 -2.83 -10.89
N GLU A 109 7.50 -3.18 -9.77
CA GLU A 109 7.69 -4.58 -9.39
C GLU A 109 6.35 -5.26 -9.06
N ALA A 110 5.44 -4.55 -8.40
CA ALA A 110 4.11 -5.05 -8.11
C ALA A 110 3.34 -5.38 -9.39
N GLU A 111 3.38 -4.48 -10.37
CA GLU A 111 2.71 -4.69 -11.66
C GLU A 111 3.35 -5.84 -12.44
N ARG A 112 4.68 -5.91 -12.43
CA ARG A 112 5.40 -7.01 -13.07
C ARG A 112 5.01 -8.36 -12.45
N THR A 113 4.95 -8.42 -11.12
CA THR A 113 4.56 -9.63 -10.38
C THR A 113 3.14 -10.04 -10.72
N ALA A 114 2.19 -9.09 -10.76
CA ALA A 114 0.80 -9.36 -11.11
C ALA A 114 0.68 -9.99 -12.50
N ARG A 115 1.45 -9.50 -13.47
CA ARG A 115 1.48 -10.07 -14.82
C ARG A 115 2.17 -11.41 -14.86
N ALA A 116 3.35 -11.52 -14.24
CA ALA A 116 4.17 -12.73 -14.34
C ALA A 116 3.56 -13.91 -13.60
N GLU A 117 3.01 -13.67 -12.41
CA GLU A 117 2.49 -14.75 -11.55
C GLU A 117 1.05 -15.13 -11.84
N TRP A 118 0.22 -14.17 -12.20
CA TRP A 118 -1.23 -14.41 -12.36
C TRP A 118 -1.79 -14.04 -13.72
N GLY A 119 -0.99 -13.44 -14.60
CA GLY A 119 -1.46 -12.99 -15.91
C GLY A 119 -2.58 -11.97 -15.81
N ALA A 120 -2.60 -11.18 -14.75
CA ALA A 120 -3.68 -10.25 -14.47
C ALA A 120 -3.82 -9.18 -15.58
N ALA A 121 -5.05 -8.88 -15.98
CA ALA A 121 -5.33 -7.85 -16.98
C ALA A 121 -5.33 -6.45 -16.38
N GLU A 122 -5.59 -6.33 -15.07
CA GLU A 122 -5.72 -5.06 -14.40
C GLU A 122 -5.12 -5.10 -12.99
N MET A 123 -4.64 -3.95 -12.53
CA MET A 123 -4.34 -3.69 -11.13
C MET A 123 -5.42 -2.76 -10.58
N ARG A 124 -5.95 -3.06 -9.41
CA ARG A 124 -6.98 -2.24 -8.74
C ARG A 124 -6.54 -1.89 -7.33
N MET A 125 -6.93 -0.70 -6.88
CA MET A 125 -6.68 -0.25 -5.52
C MET A 125 -7.80 0.66 -5.05
N THR A 126 -7.93 0.82 -3.73
CA THR A 126 -8.82 1.81 -3.14
C THR A 126 -7.99 2.81 -2.34
N VAL A 127 -8.31 4.09 -2.50
CA VAL A 127 -7.59 5.18 -1.84
C VAL A 127 -8.62 6.09 -1.20
N ILE A 128 -8.33 6.60 0.00
CA ILE A 128 -9.19 7.59 0.66
C ILE A 128 -9.34 8.78 -0.28
N ARG A 129 -10.60 9.10 -0.65
CA ARG A 129 -10.94 10.13 -1.64
C ARG A 129 -10.32 11.49 -1.31
N GLN A 130 -10.21 11.80 -0.02
CA GLN A 130 -9.69 13.09 0.44
C GLN A 130 -8.17 13.23 0.29
N ARG A 131 -7.47 12.16 -0.09
CA ARG A 131 -6.02 12.21 -0.32
C ARG A 131 -5.74 12.56 -1.79
N ALA A 132 -6.06 13.78 -2.16
CA ALA A 132 -5.95 14.24 -3.55
C ALA A 132 -4.52 14.18 -4.10
N ASP A 133 -3.53 14.47 -3.27
CA ASP A 133 -2.11 14.42 -3.64
C ASP A 133 -1.67 12.99 -3.97
N LEU A 134 -2.10 12.02 -3.18
CA LEU A 134 -1.77 10.62 -3.39
C LEU A 134 -2.48 10.09 -4.64
N ILE A 135 -3.76 10.43 -4.83
CA ILE A 135 -4.50 10.04 -6.04
C ILE A 135 -3.80 10.58 -7.29
N ALA A 136 -3.35 11.84 -7.27
CA ALA A 136 -2.61 12.43 -8.39
C ALA A 136 -1.31 11.67 -8.65
N TRP A 137 -0.63 11.22 -7.61
CA TRP A 137 0.58 10.42 -7.77
C TRP A 137 0.29 9.10 -8.49
N TYR A 138 -0.80 8.42 -8.13
CA TYR A 138 -1.21 7.20 -8.82
C TYR A 138 -1.63 7.46 -10.26
N GLU A 139 -2.33 8.57 -10.51
CA GLU A 139 -2.74 8.94 -11.89
C GLU A 139 -1.51 9.11 -12.79
N ARG A 140 -0.43 9.70 -12.27
CA ARG A 140 0.82 9.83 -13.02
C ARG A 140 1.46 8.46 -13.32
N ARG A 141 1.12 7.43 -12.55
CA ARG A 141 1.59 6.05 -12.79
C ARG A 141 0.68 5.28 -13.74
N GLY A 142 -0.39 5.89 -14.23
CA GLY A 142 -1.29 5.28 -15.20
C GLY A 142 -2.62 4.80 -14.62
N TYR A 143 -2.88 5.03 -13.35
CA TYR A 143 -4.16 4.68 -12.73
C TYR A 143 -5.21 5.71 -13.09
N ARG A 144 -6.45 5.27 -13.30
CA ARG A 144 -7.57 6.17 -13.57
C ARG A 144 -8.57 6.10 -12.43
N ARG A 145 -9.15 7.23 -12.12
CA ARG A 145 -10.25 7.32 -11.16
C ARG A 145 -11.50 6.78 -11.82
N THR A 146 -12.21 5.88 -11.12
CA THR A 146 -13.43 5.29 -11.65
C THR A 146 -14.69 6.03 -11.23
N GLY A 147 -14.61 6.88 -10.21
CA GLY A 147 -15.77 7.51 -9.58
C GLY A 147 -16.57 6.54 -8.70
N ARG A 148 -16.12 5.29 -8.53
CA ARG A 148 -16.81 4.32 -7.69
C ARG A 148 -16.28 4.42 -6.26
N MET A 149 -17.19 4.78 -5.35
CA MET A 149 -16.86 4.97 -3.94
C MET A 149 -17.35 3.81 -3.11
N THR A 150 -16.59 3.49 -2.05
CA THR A 150 -17.02 2.57 -1.01
C THR A 150 -16.90 3.26 0.34
N PRO A 151 -17.82 2.97 1.29
CA PRO A 151 -17.80 3.62 2.59
C PRO A 151 -16.54 3.27 3.39
N PHE A 152 -16.04 4.24 4.17
CA PHE A 152 -15.05 3.96 5.19
C PHE A 152 -15.71 3.12 6.31
N PRO A 153 -15.03 2.11 6.88
CA PRO A 153 -15.62 1.24 7.91
C PRO A 153 -15.67 1.95 9.28
N TYR A 154 -16.57 2.92 9.42
CA TYR A 154 -16.79 3.61 10.69
C TYR A 154 -17.21 2.60 11.78
N GLY A 155 -16.70 2.82 12.99
CA GLY A 155 -16.98 1.95 14.12
C GLY A 155 -16.03 0.77 14.28
N ASP A 156 -15.13 0.54 13.35
CA ASP A 156 -14.10 -0.51 13.45
C ASP A 156 -12.72 0.15 13.56
N GLU A 157 -12.23 0.27 14.80
CA GLU A 157 -10.96 0.96 15.08
C GLU A 157 -9.72 0.22 14.56
N ARG A 158 -9.86 -1.01 14.07
CA ARG A 158 -8.76 -1.71 13.42
C ARG A 158 -8.26 -0.97 12.18
N PHE A 159 -9.13 -0.16 11.56
CA PHE A 159 -8.81 0.64 10.38
C PHE A 159 -8.46 2.10 10.71
N GLY A 160 -8.40 2.45 11.98
CA GLY A 160 -8.11 3.79 12.47
C GLY A 160 -9.32 4.48 13.07
N ILE A 161 -9.08 5.60 13.73
CA ILE A 161 -10.09 6.42 14.37
C ILE A 161 -10.32 7.64 13.47
N PRO A 162 -11.46 7.71 12.75
CA PRO A 162 -11.67 8.79 11.78
C PRO A 162 -11.84 10.15 12.45
N GLN A 163 -11.22 11.17 11.86
CA GLN A 163 -11.30 12.56 12.30
C GLN A 163 -12.28 13.37 11.46
N ARG A 164 -12.92 12.72 10.49
CA ARG A 164 -13.93 13.31 9.61
C ARG A 164 -15.07 12.33 9.42
N ALA A 165 -16.27 12.85 9.16
CA ALA A 165 -17.45 12.03 8.94
C ALA A 165 -17.67 11.66 7.46
N ASP A 166 -16.90 12.24 6.55
CA ASP A 166 -17.10 12.12 5.10
C ASP A 166 -16.04 11.28 4.38
N LEU A 167 -15.31 10.44 5.12
CA LEU A 167 -14.29 9.58 4.51
C LEU A 167 -14.91 8.51 3.62
N GLU A 168 -14.36 8.36 2.44
CA GLU A 168 -14.75 7.34 1.47
C GLU A 168 -13.50 6.83 0.74
N PHE A 169 -13.56 5.58 0.28
CA PHE A 169 -12.53 5.04 -0.63
C PHE A 169 -13.00 5.18 -2.06
N GLU A 170 -12.10 5.58 -2.93
CA GLU A 170 -12.35 5.55 -4.38
C GLU A 170 -11.56 4.43 -5.02
N LEU A 171 -12.20 3.69 -5.94
CA LEU A 171 -11.55 2.64 -6.72
C LEU A 171 -10.76 3.25 -7.87
N LEU A 172 -9.48 2.93 -7.94
CA LEU A 172 -8.58 3.28 -9.03
C LEU A 172 -8.17 2.01 -9.78
N VAL A 173 -8.05 2.10 -11.09
CA VAL A 173 -7.76 0.95 -11.96
C VAL A 173 -6.70 1.31 -12.99
N LYS A 174 -5.78 0.37 -13.24
CA LYS A 174 -4.82 0.44 -14.33
C LYS A 174 -4.86 -0.84 -15.13
N THR A 175 -4.94 -0.72 -16.46
CA THR A 175 -4.80 -1.86 -17.37
C THR A 175 -3.32 -2.22 -17.46
N LEU A 176 -3.02 -3.51 -17.33
CA LEU A 176 -1.65 -4.03 -17.41
C LEU A 176 -1.44 -4.64 -18.80
N ASP A 177 -0.34 -4.28 -19.42
CA ASP A 177 0.03 -4.79 -20.75
C ASP A 177 0.96 -6.00 -20.69
#